data_e617e2231f2884068721918029619632
#
_entry.id   e617e2231f2884068721918029619632
#
_cell.length_a   1.000
_cell.length_b   1.000
_cell.length_c   1.000
_cell.angle_alpha   90.00
_cell.angle_beta   90.00
_cell.angle_gamma   90.00
#
_symmetry.space_group_name_H-M   'P 1'
#
loop_
_entity.id
_entity.type
_entity.pdbx_description
1 polymer ?
#
loop_
_entity_poly.entity_id
_entity_poly.type
_entity_poly.pdbx_seq_one_letter_code
_entity_poly.pdbx_strand_id
1 'polypeptide(L)'
;MYLKRHISDYISRMRKQFKVLLLTGPRQVGKSTMLRHMFASDYNYVVLDDYLELETAKNDPGLFFKNNRMPVIVDEVQRAPELFLEIKYLVDKSENKGEVILTESQSYRLLSSVSDSLAGRVCIIDMSSLSMREKQQLNFNVPFIPSDDYIDKRSKNLSRTDDIWFHIHRGSMPELIDEEIEWEPFYRSYVRTYLERDVAEHINTKNLLKFSSFMRCLAARTGELINYSALSNDIGVSVKTIQEWTSILESSGIIRLLRPYEKSISNRSIKTPKVFFMDTGLVCYLVGWSNRTVAMNGAMSGSLFETFL
;
A
#
# COMPACT_ATOMS: atom_id res chain seq x y z
N MET A 1 11.39 16.74 -4.16
CA MET A 1 10.65 17.01 -5.44
C MET A 1 9.37 16.18 -5.44
N TYR A 2 8.18 16.73 -5.84
CA TYR A 2 6.95 15.95 -5.95
C TYR A 2 6.86 15.27 -7.32
N LEU A 3 6.59 13.98 -7.34
CA LEU A 3 6.32 13.22 -8.55
C LEU A 3 4.81 13.01 -8.71
N LYS A 4 4.27 13.45 -9.86
CA LYS A 4 2.83 13.28 -10.15
C LYS A 4 2.49 11.79 -10.19
N ARG A 5 1.45 11.40 -9.43
CA ARG A 5 0.97 10.02 -9.37
C ARG A 5 -0.10 9.78 -10.43
N HIS A 6 -0.02 8.66 -11.14
CA HIS A 6 -1.01 8.31 -12.16
C HIS A 6 -2.41 8.11 -11.58
N ILE A 7 -2.50 7.69 -10.31
CA ILE A 7 -3.77 7.51 -9.60
C ILE A 7 -4.52 8.84 -9.35
N SER A 8 -3.85 9.99 -9.44
CA SER A 8 -4.46 11.32 -9.19
C SER A 8 -5.68 11.59 -10.06
N ASP A 9 -5.64 11.20 -11.33
CA ASP A 9 -6.76 11.39 -12.26
C ASP A 9 -7.96 10.50 -11.87
N TYR A 10 -7.69 9.29 -11.37
CA TYR A 10 -8.73 8.40 -10.86
C TYR A 10 -9.38 8.95 -9.59
N ILE A 11 -8.58 9.43 -8.64
CA ILE A 11 -9.08 10.08 -7.42
C ILE A 11 -9.97 11.28 -7.77
N SER A 12 -9.55 12.12 -8.71
CA SER A 12 -10.31 13.28 -9.15
C SER A 12 -11.67 12.91 -9.78
N ARG A 13 -11.76 11.77 -10.46
CA ARG A 13 -13.03 11.25 -10.98
C ARG A 13 -13.90 10.65 -9.88
N MET A 14 -13.32 9.85 -8.97
CA MET A 14 -14.08 9.20 -7.88
C MET A 14 -14.63 10.21 -6.88
N ARG A 15 -13.90 11.30 -6.63
CA ARG A 15 -14.37 12.43 -5.82
C ARG A 15 -15.74 12.99 -6.30
N LYS A 16 -15.99 12.96 -7.60
CA LYS A 16 -17.26 13.44 -8.19
C LYS A 16 -18.39 12.40 -8.11
N GLN A 17 -18.09 11.16 -7.75
CA GLN A 17 -19.04 10.05 -7.75
C GLN A 17 -19.44 9.59 -6.34
N PHE A 18 -18.49 9.60 -5.42
CA PHE A 18 -18.65 9.12 -4.05
C PHE A 18 -18.64 10.26 -3.03
N LYS A 19 -19.36 10.10 -1.95
CA LYS A 19 -19.41 11.07 -0.84
C LYS A 19 -18.13 11.07 -0.03
N VAL A 20 -17.54 9.88 0.14
CA VAL A 20 -16.30 9.64 0.91
C VAL A 20 -15.29 8.92 0.02
N LEU A 21 -14.03 9.31 0.07
CA LEU A 21 -12.91 8.54 -0.47
C LEU A 21 -12.05 8.03 0.68
N LEU A 22 -11.62 6.78 0.63
CA LEU A 22 -10.62 6.22 1.54
C LEU A 22 -9.40 5.79 0.73
N LEU A 23 -8.28 6.47 0.97
CA LEU A 23 -7.01 6.15 0.33
C LEU A 23 -6.19 5.27 1.26
N THR A 24 -6.00 4.01 0.87
CA THR A 24 -5.24 3.00 1.62
C THR A 24 -3.89 2.72 0.95
N GLY A 25 -3.04 1.98 1.63
CA GLY A 25 -1.76 1.50 1.08
C GLY A 25 -0.60 1.60 2.06
N PRO A 26 0.56 1.02 1.74
CA PRO A 26 1.70 0.98 2.64
C PRO A 26 2.13 2.35 3.16
N ARG A 27 2.85 2.36 4.29
CA ARG A 27 3.50 3.57 4.78
C ARG A 27 4.54 4.08 3.79
N GLN A 28 4.76 5.40 3.78
CA GLN A 28 5.78 6.09 2.96
C GLN A 28 5.59 6.00 1.44
N VAL A 29 4.45 5.50 0.94
CA VAL A 29 4.17 5.53 -0.50
C VAL A 29 3.70 6.90 -1.02
N GLY A 30 3.56 7.90 -0.13
CA GLY A 30 3.27 9.29 -0.49
C GLY A 30 1.79 9.66 -0.53
N LYS A 31 0.90 8.95 0.19
CA LYS A 31 -0.55 9.27 0.27
C LYS A 31 -0.81 10.72 0.68
N SER A 32 -0.33 11.11 1.85
CA SER A 32 -0.51 12.45 2.42
C SER A 32 0.10 13.54 1.55
N THR A 33 1.32 13.30 1.01
CA THR A 33 2.00 14.22 0.10
C THR A 33 1.18 14.46 -1.17
N MET A 34 0.64 13.39 -1.77
CA MET A 34 -0.19 13.51 -2.97
C MET A 34 -1.48 14.29 -2.70
N LEU A 35 -2.18 13.98 -1.62
CA LEU A 35 -3.44 14.67 -1.30
C LEU A 35 -3.22 16.16 -0.98
N ARG A 36 -2.15 16.51 -0.28
CA ARG A 36 -1.77 17.92 -0.06
C ARG A 36 -1.50 18.63 -1.37
N HIS A 37 -0.79 18.01 -2.31
CA HIS A 37 -0.57 18.60 -3.64
C HIS A 37 -1.84 18.75 -4.47
N MET A 38 -2.76 17.79 -4.37
CA MET A 38 -3.99 17.82 -5.17
C MET A 38 -5.04 18.79 -4.62
N PHE A 39 -5.12 18.99 -3.31
CA PHE A 39 -6.28 19.56 -2.64
C PHE A 39 -5.95 20.61 -1.57
N ALA A 40 -4.71 21.11 -1.50
CA ALA A 40 -4.27 22.07 -0.47
C ALA A 40 -5.12 23.33 -0.37
N SER A 41 -5.71 23.80 -1.50
CA SER A 41 -6.54 25.02 -1.55
C SER A 41 -8.01 24.75 -1.26
N ASP A 42 -8.47 23.51 -1.41
CA ASP A 42 -9.90 23.18 -1.47
C ASP A 42 -10.40 22.45 -0.23
N TYR A 43 -9.50 21.87 0.55
CA TYR A 43 -9.83 21.01 1.71
C TYR A 43 -9.14 21.47 2.98
N ASN A 44 -9.86 21.41 4.07
CA ASN A 44 -9.25 21.43 5.39
C ASN A 44 -8.47 20.14 5.61
N TYR A 45 -7.19 20.22 6.01
CA TYR A 45 -6.32 19.05 6.17
C TYR A 45 -5.99 18.83 7.65
N VAL A 46 -6.43 17.70 8.19
CA VAL A 46 -6.24 17.33 9.60
C VAL A 46 -5.47 16.04 9.71
N VAL A 47 -4.51 15.99 10.62
CA VAL A 47 -3.67 14.81 10.90
C VAL A 47 -3.98 14.31 12.30
N LEU A 48 -4.40 13.06 12.42
CA LEU A 48 -4.68 12.45 13.74
C LEU A 48 -3.40 12.01 14.51
N ASP A 49 -2.22 12.41 14.03
CA ASP A 49 -0.99 12.36 14.84
C ASP A 49 -0.92 13.52 15.84
N ASP A 50 -1.65 14.61 15.61
CA ASP A 50 -1.86 15.67 16.60
C ASP A 50 -2.71 15.13 17.76
N TYR A 51 -2.20 15.28 18.96
CA TYR A 51 -2.84 14.72 20.16
C TYR A 51 -4.21 15.36 20.45
N LEU A 52 -4.35 16.67 20.26
CA LEU A 52 -5.61 17.38 20.55
C LEU A 52 -6.68 17.02 19.54
N GLU A 53 -6.31 16.94 18.25
CA GLU A 53 -7.20 16.50 17.19
C GLU A 53 -7.65 15.05 17.42
N LEU A 54 -6.71 14.16 17.80
CA LEU A 54 -7.01 12.77 18.10
C LEU A 54 -7.96 12.61 19.30
N GLU A 55 -7.70 13.33 20.39
CA GLU A 55 -8.59 13.32 21.58
C GLU A 55 -10.00 13.81 21.22
N THR A 56 -10.09 14.92 20.49
CA THR A 56 -11.39 15.46 20.05
C THR A 56 -12.10 14.46 19.12
N ALA A 57 -11.39 13.87 18.17
CA ALA A 57 -11.93 12.87 17.24
C ALA A 57 -12.51 11.64 17.97
N LYS A 58 -11.87 11.19 19.06
CA LYS A 58 -12.32 10.02 19.84
C LYS A 58 -13.46 10.34 20.79
N ASN A 59 -13.37 11.46 21.52
CA ASN A 59 -14.27 11.76 22.62
C ASN A 59 -15.52 12.54 22.18
N ASP A 60 -15.40 13.39 21.16
CA ASP A 60 -16.51 14.18 20.59
C ASP A 60 -16.35 14.35 19.07
N PRO A 61 -16.71 13.32 18.27
CA PRO A 61 -16.69 13.41 16.79
C PRO A 61 -17.48 14.59 16.23
N GLY A 62 -18.58 14.97 16.89
CA GLY A 62 -19.40 16.10 16.47
C GLY A 62 -18.66 17.44 16.61
N LEU A 63 -17.92 17.63 17.72
CA LEU A 63 -17.06 18.79 17.93
C LEU A 63 -15.88 18.80 16.95
N PHE A 64 -15.29 17.63 16.69
CA PHE A 64 -14.22 17.48 15.72
C PHE A 64 -14.63 18.04 14.35
N PHE A 65 -15.80 17.68 13.80
CA PHE A 65 -16.28 18.20 12.51
C PHE A 65 -16.83 19.62 12.57
N LYS A 66 -17.17 20.16 13.73
CA LYS A 66 -17.43 21.61 13.89
C LYS A 66 -16.16 22.45 13.74
N ASN A 67 -15.06 21.96 14.30
CA ASN A 67 -13.75 22.60 14.21
C ASN A 67 -13.13 22.40 12.81
N ASN A 68 -13.31 21.21 12.23
CA ASN A 68 -12.74 20.77 10.95
C ASN A 68 -13.84 20.61 9.91
N ARG A 69 -14.31 21.76 9.38
CA ARG A 69 -15.44 21.81 8.43
C ARG A 69 -15.12 21.11 7.11
N MET A 70 -16.11 20.43 6.54
CA MET A 70 -16.05 19.87 5.19
C MET A 70 -15.99 20.99 4.13
N PRO A 71 -15.29 20.78 2.98
CA PRO A 71 -14.62 19.55 2.65
C PRO A 71 -13.33 19.34 3.46
N VAL A 72 -13.08 18.11 3.91
CA VAL A 72 -12.00 17.77 4.85
C VAL A 72 -11.22 16.53 4.43
N ILE A 73 -9.90 16.56 4.64
CA ILE A 73 -9.01 15.38 4.57
C ILE A 73 -8.63 15.02 6.00
N VAL A 74 -8.92 13.79 6.41
CA VAL A 74 -8.50 13.25 7.71
C VAL A 74 -7.41 12.20 7.47
N ASP A 75 -6.21 12.54 7.88
CA ASP A 75 -5.01 11.68 7.71
C ASP A 75 -4.85 10.74 8.92
N GLU A 76 -4.54 9.47 8.68
CA GLU A 76 -4.38 8.38 9.66
C GLU A 76 -5.68 8.08 10.45
N VAL A 77 -6.82 7.99 9.72
CA VAL A 77 -8.18 7.84 10.32
C VAL A 77 -8.35 6.57 11.17
N GLN A 78 -7.51 5.54 10.98
CA GLN A 78 -7.54 4.32 11.79
C GLN A 78 -7.30 4.58 13.29
N ARG A 79 -6.75 5.74 13.64
CA ARG A 79 -6.53 6.14 15.04
C ARG A 79 -7.79 6.56 15.79
N ALA A 80 -8.85 6.94 15.04
CA ALA A 80 -10.15 7.34 15.60
C ALA A 80 -11.32 6.75 14.77
N PRO A 81 -11.58 5.43 14.87
CA PRO A 81 -12.70 4.80 14.18
C PRO A 81 -14.07 5.34 14.62
N GLU A 82 -14.15 6.02 15.74
CA GLU A 82 -15.33 6.72 16.25
C GLU A 82 -15.88 7.75 15.25
N LEU A 83 -15.02 8.31 14.41
CA LEU A 83 -15.40 9.27 13.38
C LEU A 83 -16.35 8.68 12.31
N PHE A 84 -16.34 7.37 12.05
CA PHE A 84 -17.11 6.80 10.94
C PHE A 84 -18.63 6.97 11.09
N LEU A 85 -19.15 6.89 12.30
CA LEU A 85 -20.58 7.10 12.55
C LEU A 85 -20.97 8.56 12.30
N GLU A 86 -20.14 9.50 12.72
CA GLU A 86 -20.38 10.93 12.50
C GLU A 86 -20.21 11.29 11.01
N ILE A 87 -19.19 10.75 10.34
CA ILE A 87 -19.02 10.91 8.87
C ILE A 87 -20.28 10.43 8.15
N LYS A 88 -20.77 9.23 8.49
CA LYS A 88 -22.00 8.70 7.89
C LYS A 88 -23.17 9.67 8.05
N TYR A 89 -23.38 10.15 9.28
CA TYR A 89 -24.48 11.09 9.55
C TYR A 89 -24.35 12.39 8.77
N LEU A 90 -23.14 12.97 8.68
CA LEU A 90 -22.90 14.22 7.97
C LEU A 90 -23.09 14.07 6.46
N VAL A 91 -22.49 13.03 5.87
CA VAL A 91 -22.59 12.82 4.41
C VAL A 91 -24.00 12.36 3.97
N ASP A 92 -24.80 11.76 4.85
CA ASP A 92 -26.19 11.43 4.55
C ASP A 92 -27.07 12.66 4.47
N LYS A 93 -26.73 13.73 5.21
CA LYS A 93 -27.42 15.02 5.16
C LYS A 93 -27.00 15.89 3.99
N SER A 94 -25.85 15.62 3.39
CA SER A 94 -25.32 16.40 2.27
C SER A 94 -25.64 15.73 0.94
N GLU A 95 -26.01 16.51 -0.06
CA GLU A 95 -26.12 16.06 -1.46
C GLU A 95 -24.77 16.12 -2.20
N ASN A 96 -23.78 16.76 -1.61
CA ASN A 96 -22.46 16.94 -2.22
C ASN A 96 -21.68 15.61 -2.21
N LYS A 97 -20.70 15.53 -3.11
CA LYS A 97 -19.79 14.40 -3.23
C LYS A 97 -18.35 14.85 -3.01
N GLY A 98 -17.51 13.91 -2.55
CA GLY A 98 -16.11 14.16 -2.30
C GLY A 98 -15.84 15.10 -1.12
N GLU A 99 -16.76 15.25 -0.19
CA GLU A 99 -16.58 16.16 0.94
C GLU A 99 -15.63 15.63 2.00
N VAL A 100 -15.43 14.31 2.05
CA VAL A 100 -14.53 13.65 3.01
C VAL A 100 -13.54 12.77 2.27
N ILE A 101 -12.26 13.01 2.52
CA ILE A 101 -11.17 12.12 2.07
C ILE A 101 -10.45 11.62 3.32
N LEU A 102 -10.31 10.33 3.42
CA LEU A 102 -9.66 9.64 4.52
C LEU A 102 -8.37 9.01 4.03
N THR A 103 -7.34 8.99 4.85
CA THR A 103 -6.16 8.16 4.56
C THR A 103 -5.93 7.16 5.67
N GLU A 104 -5.29 6.07 5.28
CA GLU A 104 -4.97 4.98 6.17
C GLU A 104 -3.70 4.25 5.70
N SER A 105 -2.89 3.81 6.66
CA SER A 105 -1.69 3.00 6.42
C SER A 105 -1.79 1.55 6.93
N GLN A 106 -2.91 1.16 7.56
CA GLN A 106 -3.12 -0.15 8.19
C GLN A 106 -4.54 -0.68 7.92
N SER A 107 -4.75 -1.32 6.76
CA SER A 107 -6.09 -1.66 6.27
C SER A 107 -6.82 -2.82 6.97
N TYR A 108 -6.13 -3.69 7.75
CA TYR A 108 -6.72 -4.93 8.24
C TYR A 108 -7.93 -4.75 9.20
N ARG A 109 -7.85 -3.81 10.15
CA ARG A 109 -8.94 -3.59 11.13
C ARG A 109 -10.00 -2.61 10.64
N LEU A 110 -9.58 -1.66 9.85
CA LEU A 110 -10.45 -0.56 9.46
C LEU A 110 -11.48 -0.95 8.41
N LEU A 111 -11.11 -1.84 7.48
CA LEU A 111 -12.01 -2.26 6.39
C LEU A 111 -13.32 -2.84 6.90
N SER A 112 -13.33 -3.55 8.05
CA SER A 112 -14.58 -4.01 8.67
C SER A 112 -15.42 -2.85 9.18
N SER A 113 -14.83 -1.93 9.95
CA SER A 113 -15.55 -0.77 10.51
C SER A 113 -16.05 0.20 9.43
N VAL A 114 -15.26 0.39 8.36
CA VAL A 114 -15.64 1.19 7.18
C VAL A 114 -16.77 0.51 6.42
N SER A 115 -16.69 -0.81 6.21
CA SER A 115 -17.72 -1.57 5.53
C SER A 115 -19.05 -1.51 6.26
N ASP A 116 -19.03 -1.56 7.59
CA ASP A 116 -20.25 -1.52 8.39
C ASP A 116 -20.88 -0.11 8.42
N SER A 117 -20.05 0.92 8.50
CA SER A 117 -20.54 2.30 8.68
C SER A 117 -20.76 3.06 7.38
N LEU A 118 -19.85 2.91 6.39
CA LEU A 118 -19.83 3.72 5.16
C LEU A 118 -20.19 2.94 3.89
N ALA A 119 -20.80 1.75 4.03
CA ALA A 119 -21.25 0.95 2.88
C ALA A 119 -22.12 1.78 1.91
N GLY A 120 -21.79 1.70 0.61
CA GLY A 120 -22.46 2.45 -0.45
C GLY A 120 -22.10 3.95 -0.54
N ARG A 121 -21.30 4.50 0.38
CA ARG A 121 -20.89 5.90 0.44
C ARG A 121 -19.43 6.12 0.14
N VAL A 122 -18.59 5.12 0.43
CA VAL A 122 -17.12 5.19 0.34
C VAL A 122 -16.62 4.53 -0.93
N CYS A 123 -15.63 5.16 -1.58
CA CYS A 123 -14.76 4.54 -2.58
C CYS A 123 -13.41 4.27 -1.94
N ILE A 124 -13.02 3.00 -1.86
CA ILE A 124 -11.71 2.58 -1.36
C ILE A 124 -10.73 2.56 -2.53
N ILE A 125 -9.58 3.17 -2.35
CA ILE A 125 -8.55 3.36 -3.37
C ILE A 125 -7.21 2.92 -2.81
N ASP A 126 -6.64 1.85 -3.37
CA ASP A 126 -5.34 1.35 -2.97
C ASP A 126 -4.23 2.08 -3.71
N MET A 127 -3.29 2.67 -2.96
CA MET A 127 -2.12 3.35 -3.48
C MET A 127 -0.85 2.55 -3.20
N SER A 128 -0.17 2.15 -4.26
CA SER A 128 1.13 1.48 -4.19
C SER A 128 2.28 2.49 -4.22
N SER A 129 3.52 2.00 -4.08
CA SER A 129 4.75 2.76 -4.36
C SER A 129 4.82 3.21 -5.82
N LEU A 130 5.90 3.89 -6.22
CA LEU A 130 6.03 4.47 -7.57
C LEU A 130 6.18 3.40 -8.65
N SER A 131 5.40 3.49 -9.70
CA SER A 131 5.66 2.73 -10.93
C SER A 131 6.87 3.29 -11.68
N MET A 132 7.47 2.49 -12.57
CA MET A 132 8.55 2.98 -13.44
C MET A 132 8.10 4.17 -14.30
N ARG A 133 6.85 4.19 -14.76
CA ARG A 133 6.30 5.31 -15.53
C ARG A 133 6.24 6.60 -14.70
N GLU A 134 5.86 6.50 -13.43
CA GLU A 134 5.85 7.64 -12.51
C GLU A 134 7.26 8.13 -12.19
N LYS A 135 8.21 7.22 -11.95
CA LYS A 135 9.64 7.57 -11.76
C LYS A 135 10.21 8.33 -12.97
N GLN A 136 9.87 7.90 -14.17
CA GLN A 136 10.28 8.54 -15.42
C GLN A 136 9.42 9.74 -15.83
N GLN A 137 8.42 10.09 -15.02
CA GLN A 137 7.46 11.15 -15.28
C GLN A 137 6.76 11.04 -16.67
N LEU A 138 6.54 9.81 -17.13
CA LEU A 138 5.84 9.57 -18.39
C LEU A 138 4.35 9.87 -18.23
N ASN A 139 3.82 10.70 -19.11
CA ASN A 139 2.40 11.02 -19.14
C ASN A 139 1.60 9.91 -19.86
N PHE A 140 1.77 8.67 -19.43
CA PHE A 140 1.06 7.51 -19.96
C PHE A 140 0.47 6.71 -18.79
N ASN A 141 -0.78 7.03 -18.42
CA ASN A 141 -1.51 6.42 -17.30
C ASN A 141 -2.59 5.41 -17.74
N VAL A 142 -2.50 4.92 -19.01
CA VAL A 142 -3.44 3.91 -19.51
C VAL A 142 -3.19 2.57 -18.80
N PRO A 143 -4.22 1.95 -18.20
CA PRO A 143 -4.11 0.62 -17.61
C PRO A 143 -3.63 -0.41 -18.63
N PHE A 144 -2.84 -1.38 -18.17
CA PHE A 144 -2.41 -2.47 -19.04
C PHE A 144 -3.59 -3.37 -19.42
N ILE A 145 -3.88 -3.42 -20.72
CA ILE A 145 -4.82 -4.38 -21.34
C ILE A 145 -4.07 -4.98 -22.54
N PRO A 146 -3.87 -6.30 -22.59
CA PRO A 146 -3.12 -6.94 -23.69
C PRO A 146 -3.94 -6.91 -24.99
N SER A 147 -3.96 -5.77 -25.66
CA SER A 147 -4.66 -5.52 -26.92
C SER A 147 -3.77 -4.74 -27.89
N ASP A 148 -4.04 -4.86 -29.19
CA ASP A 148 -3.30 -4.13 -30.22
C ASP A 148 -3.39 -2.61 -30.00
N ASP A 149 -4.56 -2.09 -29.62
CA ASP A 149 -4.76 -0.67 -29.30
C ASP A 149 -3.84 -0.21 -28.15
N TYR A 150 -3.68 -1.03 -27.11
CA TYR A 150 -2.75 -0.72 -26.01
C TYR A 150 -1.30 -0.71 -26.51
N ILE A 151 -0.91 -1.73 -27.33
CA ILE A 151 0.46 -1.85 -27.87
C ILE A 151 0.77 -0.63 -28.73
N ASP A 152 -0.13 -0.22 -29.61
CA ASP A 152 0.02 0.95 -30.47
C ASP A 152 0.16 2.26 -29.68
N LYS A 153 -0.66 2.45 -28.66
CA LYS A 153 -0.57 3.60 -27.77
C LYS A 153 0.73 3.59 -26.97
N ARG A 154 1.13 2.42 -26.46
CA ARG A 154 2.34 2.27 -25.64
C ARG A 154 3.61 2.48 -26.45
N SER A 155 3.66 1.99 -27.70
CA SER A 155 4.81 2.14 -28.58
C SER A 155 5.20 3.60 -28.85
N LYS A 156 4.21 4.50 -28.83
CA LYS A 156 4.41 5.95 -28.99
C LYS A 156 4.92 6.64 -27.73
N ASN A 157 4.90 5.94 -26.59
CA ASN A 157 5.25 6.45 -25.27
C ASN A 157 6.35 5.58 -24.61
N LEU A 158 7.24 5.01 -25.41
CA LEU A 158 8.36 4.24 -24.90
C LEU A 158 9.41 5.15 -24.26
N SER A 159 9.92 4.71 -23.13
CA SER A 159 11.11 5.25 -22.50
C SER A 159 12.09 4.12 -22.25
N ARG A 160 13.36 4.36 -22.50
CA ARG A 160 14.43 3.41 -22.20
C ARG A 160 14.86 3.58 -20.75
N THR A 161 15.20 2.48 -20.11
CA THR A 161 15.84 2.44 -18.81
C THR A 161 17.23 1.87 -19.02
N ASP A 162 18.26 2.66 -18.74
CA ASP A 162 19.64 2.26 -19.01
C ASP A 162 20.09 1.14 -18.07
N ASP A 163 19.61 1.13 -16.84
CA ASP A 163 19.93 0.11 -15.84
C ASP A 163 18.71 -0.33 -15.05
N ILE A 164 18.04 -1.37 -15.54
CA ILE A 164 16.85 -1.92 -14.87
C ILE A 164 17.17 -2.51 -13.51
N TRP A 165 18.37 -3.11 -13.34
CA TRP A 165 18.78 -3.72 -12.08
C TRP A 165 19.07 -2.71 -10.98
N PHE A 166 19.47 -1.49 -11.37
CA PHE A 166 19.51 -0.37 -10.41
C PHE A 166 18.12 -0.11 -9.83
N HIS A 167 17.08 -0.01 -10.67
CA HIS A 167 15.72 0.25 -10.22
C HIS A 167 15.12 -0.92 -9.43
N ILE A 168 15.42 -2.16 -9.82
CA ILE A 168 15.00 -3.37 -9.10
C ILE A 168 15.62 -3.38 -7.70
N HIS A 169 16.93 -3.17 -7.60
CA HIS A 169 17.62 -3.18 -6.31
C HIS A 169 17.20 -2.01 -5.43
N ARG A 170 17.11 -0.80 -5.98
CA ARG A 170 16.77 0.39 -5.20
C ARG A 170 15.31 0.41 -4.73
N GLY A 171 14.41 -0.30 -5.42
CA GLY A 171 13.00 -0.34 -5.10
C GLY A 171 12.22 0.85 -5.63
N SER A 172 11.00 1.03 -5.15
CA SER A 172 10.01 1.96 -5.69
C SER A 172 9.46 2.95 -4.65
N MET A 173 10.07 3.03 -3.47
CA MET A 173 9.68 3.99 -2.44
C MET A 173 10.00 5.42 -2.90
N PRO A 174 9.05 6.38 -2.74
CA PRO A 174 9.24 7.77 -3.22
C PRO A 174 10.49 8.46 -2.68
N GLU A 175 10.84 8.23 -1.43
CA GLU A 175 12.02 8.83 -0.79
C GLU A 175 13.32 8.38 -1.46
N LEU A 176 13.38 7.13 -1.93
CA LEU A 176 14.56 6.57 -2.60
C LEU A 176 14.73 7.04 -4.06
N ILE A 177 13.89 7.94 -4.57
CA ILE A 177 14.15 8.65 -5.83
C ILE A 177 15.34 9.60 -5.69
N ASP A 178 15.51 10.15 -4.52
CA ASP A 178 16.71 10.89 -4.17
C ASP A 178 17.88 9.90 -3.95
N GLU A 179 18.85 9.94 -4.83
CA GLU A 179 20.00 9.02 -4.80
C GLU A 179 20.96 9.32 -3.63
N GLU A 180 20.86 10.50 -3.00
CA GLU A 180 21.62 10.83 -1.80
C GLU A 180 21.12 10.05 -0.57
N ILE A 181 19.88 9.58 -0.59
CA ILE A 181 19.34 8.74 0.49
C ILE A 181 19.96 7.35 0.44
N GLU A 182 20.64 6.99 1.51
CA GLU A 182 21.27 5.68 1.64
C GLU A 182 20.24 4.56 1.72
N TRP A 183 20.34 3.62 0.77
CA TRP A 183 19.36 2.54 0.57
C TRP A 183 19.23 1.60 1.77
N GLU A 184 20.34 1.13 2.34
CA GLU A 184 20.32 0.16 3.44
C GLU A 184 19.77 0.76 4.75
N PRO A 185 20.22 1.94 5.23
CA PRO A 185 19.63 2.62 6.38
C PRO A 185 18.14 2.91 6.21
N PHE A 186 17.68 3.27 5.01
CA PHE A 186 16.28 3.49 4.72
C PHE A 186 15.45 2.23 4.97
N TYR A 187 15.77 1.08 4.33
CA TYR A 187 15.00 -0.15 4.53
C TYR A 187 15.17 -0.73 5.93
N ARG A 188 16.33 -0.56 6.56
CA ARG A 188 16.54 -0.94 7.97
C ARG A 188 15.55 -0.21 8.88
N SER A 189 15.43 1.09 8.71
CA SER A 189 14.49 1.92 9.47
C SER A 189 13.04 1.55 9.13
N TYR A 190 12.73 1.37 7.85
CA TYR A 190 11.39 0.98 7.40
C TYR A 190 10.93 -0.32 8.03
N VAL A 191 11.76 -1.36 8.03
CA VAL A 191 11.43 -2.65 8.66
C VAL A 191 11.22 -2.49 10.17
N ARG A 192 12.16 -1.86 10.87
CA ARG A 192 12.11 -1.73 12.34
C ARG A 192 10.99 -0.83 12.84
N THR A 193 10.74 0.28 12.16
CA THR A 193 9.80 1.30 12.68
C THR A 193 8.38 1.09 12.22
N TYR A 194 8.18 0.47 11.05
CA TYR A 194 6.84 0.30 10.49
C TYR A 194 6.39 -1.15 10.48
N LEU A 195 7.13 -2.07 9.84
CA LEU A 195 6.67 -3.43 9.71
C LEU A 195 6.64 -4.16 11.06
N GLU A 196 7.70 -4.05 11.86
CA GLU A 196 7.75 -4.72 13.17
C GLU A 196 6.75 -4.10 14.16
N ARG A 197 6.54 -2.78 14.12
CA ARG A 197 5.60 -2.09 14.99
C ARG A 197 4.14 -2.40 14.62
N ASP A 198 3.79 -2.24 13.35
CA ASP A 198 2.42 -2.46 12.87
C ASP A 198 1.99 -3.91 13.09
N VAL A 199 2.95 -4.83 12.97
CA VAL A 199 2.73 -6.24 13.27
C VAL A 199 2.70 -6.51 14.77
N ALA A 200 3.52 -5.82 15.57
CA ALA A 200 3.52 -5.98 17.03
C ALA A 200 2.17 -5.66 17.67
N GLU A 201 1.39 -4.77 17.09
CA GLU A 201 0.01 -4.49 17.52
C GLU A 201 -0.94 -5.69 17.32
N HIS A 202 -0.58 -6.62 16.43
CA HIS A 202 -1.38 -7.77 16.06
C HIS A 202 -0.80 -9.12 16.52
N ILE A 203 0.47 -9.15 16.90
CA ILE A 203 1.20 -10.37 17.26
C ILE A 203 1.72 -10.23 18.69
N ASN A 204 1.70 -11.32 19.42
CA ASN A 204 2.35 -11.40 20.73
C ASN A 204 3.85 -11.05 20.58
N THR A 205 4.36 -10.15 21.40
CA THR A 205 5.76 -9.67 21.40
C THR A 205 6.82 -10.79 21.39
N LYS A 206 6.49 -11.97 21.96
CA LYS A 206 7.36 -13.17 21.91
C LYS A 206 7.62 -13.70 20.50
N ASN A 207 6.81 -13.31 19.52
CA ASN A 207 6.89 -13.80 18.13
C ASN A 207 7.56 -12.81 17.17
N LEU A 208 7.99 -11.63 17.60
CA LEU A 208 8.59 -10.62 16.69
C LEU A 208 9.83 -11.13 15.95
N LEU A 209 10.75 -11.84 16.64
CA LEU A 209 11.92 -12.43 15.99
C LEU A 209 11.53 -13.48 14.94
N LYS A 210 10.53 -14.30 15.25
CA LYS A 210 10.01 -15.30 14.31
C LYS A 210 9.30 -14.62 13.13
N PHE A 211 8.62 -13.51 13.36
CA PHE A 211 8.01 -12.73 12.28
C PHE A 211 9.07 -12.11 11.36
N SER A 212 10.16 -11.54 11.90
CA SER A 212 11.28 -11.05 11.09
C SER A 212 11.91 -12.17 10.25
N SER A 213 12.06 -13.37 10.83
CA SER A 213 12.53 -14.55 10.09
C SER A 213 11.53 -14.97 9.01
N PHE A 214 10.23 -14.95 9.30
CA PHE A 214 9.17 -15.23 8.33
C PHE A 214 9.22 -14.25 7.15
N MET A 215 9.36 -12.94 7.39
CA MET A 215 9.47 -11.94 6.31
C MET A 215 10.66 -12.24 5.38
N ARG A 216 11.83 -12.58 5.94
CA ARG A 216 13.01 -12.95 5.15
C ARG A 216 12.79 -14.23 4.34
N CYS A 217 12.23 -15.26 4.95
CA CYS A 217 11.91 -16.52 4.28
C CYS A 217 10.86 -16.32 3.17
N LEU A 218 9.88 -15.44 3.39
CA LEU A 218 8.86 -15.11 2.40
C LEU A 218 9.44 -14.27 1.26
N ALA A 219 10.33 -13.32 1.55
CA ALA A 219 11.02 -12.50 0.54
C ALA A 219 11.89 -13.37 -0.39
N ALA A 220 12.58 -14.38 0.17
CA ALA A 220 13.34 -15.35 -0.61
C ALA A 220 12.47 -16.23 -1.52
N ARG A 221 11.15 -16.20 -1.37
CA ARG A 221 10.16 -16.94 -2.18
C ARG A 221 9.25 -16.04 -3.01
N THR A 222 9.60 -14.76 -3.17
CA THR A 222 8.83 -13.86 -4.06
C THR A 222 8.76 -14.44 -5.47
N GLY A 223 7.61 -14.36 -6.11
CA GLY A 223 7.36 -14.95 -7.45
C GLY A 223 7.06 -16.46 -7.43
N GLU A 224 7.08 -17.12 -6.26
CA GLU A 224 6.80 -18.54 -6.13
C GLU A 224 5.40 -18.83 -5.58
N LEU A 225 4.93 -20.07 -5.77
CA LEU A 225 3.72 -20.55 -5.12
C LEU A 225 3.92 -20.62 -3.61
N ILE A 226 3.03 -19.99 -2.83
CA ILE A 226 3.17 -19.98 -1.38
C ILE A 226 2.95 -21.38 -0.79
N ASN A 227 3.88 -21.84 0.06
CA ASN A 227 3.76 -23.11 0.80
C ASN A 227 3.75 -22.82 2.30
N TYR A 228 2.55 -22.74 2.87
CA TYR A 228 2.34 -22.44 4.29
C TYR A 228 2.96 -23.50 5.22
N SER A 229 2.92 -24.76 4.83
CA SER A 229 3.49 -25.84 5.65
C SER A 229 5.02 -25.80 5.67
N ALA A 230 5.66 -25.53 4.53
CA ALA A 230 7.11 -25.36 4.49
C ALA A 230 7.55 -24.16 5.34
N LEU A 231 6.89 -23.00 5.18
CA LEU A 231 7.15 -21.81 6.00
C LEU A 231 6.94 -22.08 7.51
N SER A 232 5.89 -22.82 7.86
CA SER A 232 5.61 -23.22 9.24
C SER A 232 6.75 -24.02 9.85
N ASN A 233 7.28 -24.98 9.11
CA ASN A 233 8.42 -25.81 9.54
C ASN A 233 9.71 -24.99 9.66
N ASP A 234 10.01 -24.13 8.68
CA ASP A 234 11.22 -23.31 8.66
C ASP A 234 11.26 -22.29 9.83
N ILE A 235 10.11 -21.74 10.20
CA ILE A 235 10.01 -20.71 11.24
C ILE A 235 9.71 -21.30 12.64
N GLY A 236 9.18 -22.50 12.69
CA GLY A 236 8.80 -23.16 13.95
C GLY A 236 7.58 -22.52 14.61
N VAL A 237 6.53 -22.24 13.81
CA VAL A 237 5.20 -21.76 14.25
C VAL A 237 4.11 -22.56 13.55
N SER A 238 2.86 -22.45 14.01
CA SER A 238 1.75 -23.14 13.36
C SER A 238 1.45 -22.63 11.94
N VAL A 239 0.91 -23.50 11.08
CA VAL A 239 0.43 -23.09 9.74
C VAL A 239 -0.59 -21.96 9.84
N LYS A 240 -1.46 -21.99 10.83
CA LYS A 240 -2.45 -20.93 11.10
C LYS A 240 -1.76 -19.58 11.35
N THR A 241 -0.69 -19.57 12.14
CA THR A 241 0.10 -18.36 12.41
C THR A 241 0.73 -17.81 11.13
N ILE A 242 1.29 -18.67 10.26
CA ILE A 242 1.83 -18.23 8.96
C ILE A 242 0.74 -17.62 8.08
N GLN A 243 -0.46 -18.21 8.04
CA GLN A 243 -1.59 -17.67 7.28
C GLN A 243 -2.04 -16.30 7.82
N GLU A 244 -2.13 -16.15 9.14
CA GLU A 244 -2.44 -14.87 9.79
C GLU A 244 -1.39 -13.80 9.45
N TRP A 245 -0.11 -14.12 9.56
CA TRP A 245 0.97 -13.20 9.22
C TRP A 245 0.99 -12.83 7.73
N THR A 246 0.72 -13.79 6.85
CA THR A 246 0.58 -13.53 5.41
C THR A 246 -0.58 -12.57 5.13
N SER A 247 -1.72 -12.77 5.79
CA SER A 247 -2.89 -11.88 5.66
C SER A 247 -2.60 -10.46 6.16
N ILE A 248 -1.81 -10.31 7.23
CA ILE A 248 -1.37 -8.99 7.72
C ILE A 248 -0.50 -8.30 6.67
N LEU A 249 0.49 -9.00 6.10
CA LEU A 249 1.35 -8.41 5.05
C LEU A 249 0.58 -8.08 3.78
N GLU A 250 -0.39 -8.91 3.38
CA GLU A 250 -1.23 -8.66 2.22
C GLU A 250 -2.13 -7.44 2.43
N SER A 251 -2.83 -7.37 3.56
CA SER A 251 -3.71 -6.25 3.88
C SER A 251 -2.95 -4.93 4.09
N SER A 252 -1.70 -4.99 4.56
CA SER A 252 -0.83 -3.81 4.65
C SER A 252 -0.21 -3.39 3.31
N GLY A 253 -0.50 -4.12 2.23
CA GLY A 253 0.02 -3.83 0.88
C GLY A 253 1.52 -4.10 0.71
N ILE A 254 2.14 -4.85 1.61
CA ILE A 254 3.56 -5.24 1.51
C ILE A 254 3.75 -6.36 0.51
N ILE A 255 2.81 -7.30 0.50
CA ILE A 255 2.77 -8.40 -0.47
C ILE A 255 1.43 -8.42 -1.19
N ARG A 256 1.40 -9.15 -2.29
CA ARG A 256 0.20 -9.51 -3.03
C ARG A 256 0.17 -11.00 -3.31
N LEU A 257 -0.98 -11.62 -3.09
CA LEU A 257 -1.22 -13.01 -3.46
C LEU A 257 -1.91 -13.04 -4.82
N LEU A 258 -1.15 -13.40 -5.86
CA LEU A 258 -1.67 -13.52 -7.22
C LEU A 258 -2.28 -14.92 -7.41
N ARG A 259 -3.62 -14.97 -7.46
CA ARG A 259 -4.34 -16.21 -7.72
C ARG A 259 -4.26 -16.61 -9.19
N PRO A 260 -4.20 -17.91 -9.52
CA PRO A 260 -4.15 -18.36 -10.91
C PRO A 260 -5.41 -17.96 -11.67
N TYR A 261 -5.25 -17.67 -12.95
CA TYR A 261 -6.39 -17.47 -13.84
C TYR A 261 -7.06 -18.82 -14.13
N GLU A 262 -8.32 -18.94 -13.76
CA GLU A 262 -9.17 -20.12 -14.04
C GLU A 262 -10.53 -19.65 -14.53
N LYS A 263 -11.14 -20.40 -15.47
CA LYS A 263 -12.49 -20.09 -15.97
C LYS A 263 -13.54 -20.23 -14.85
N SER A 264 -13.38 -21.23 -13.98
CA SER A 264 -14.24 -21.44 -12.82
C SER A 264 -13.80 -20.57 -11.63
N ILE A 265 -14.71 -19.74 -11.10
CA ILE A 265 -14.45 -18.89 -9.92
C ILE A 265 -14.14 -19.74 -8.68
N SER A 266 -14.83 -20.86 -8.48
CA SER A 266 -14.57 -21.79 -7.37
C SER A 266 -13.15 -22.36 -7.42
N ASN A 267 -12.67 -22.74 -8.60
CA ASN A 267 -11.32 -23.28 -8.76
C ASN A 267 -10.22 -22.22 -8.50
N ARG A 268 -10.48 -20.95 -8.82
CA ARG A 268 -9.54 -19.84 -8.46
C ARG A 268 -9.31 -19.73 -6.97
N SER A 269 -10.34 -19.98 -6.17
CA SER A 269 -10.28 -19.82 -4.70
C SER A 269 -9.53 -20.97 -4.01
N ILE A 270 -9.45 -22.13 -4.65
CA ILE A 270 -8.87 -23.36 -4.06
C ILE A 270 -7.38 -23.51 -4.40
N LYS A 271 -6.94 -22.98 -5.56
CA LYS A 271 -5.55 -23.14 -6.01
C LYS A 271 -4.60 -22.21 -5.26
N THR A 272 -3.39 -22.73 -5.01
CA THR A 272 -2.31 -22.01 -4.35
C THR A 272 -1.89 -20.78 -5.13
N PRO A 273 -1.90 -19.56 -4.54
CA PRO A 273 -1.44 -18.34 -5.21
C PRO A 273 0.08 -18.25 -5.24
N LYS A 274 0.62 -17.44 -6.18
CA LYS A 274 1.98 -16.91 -6.07
C LYS A 274 2.02 -15.72 -5.10
N VAL A 275 3.12 -15.60 -4.37
CA VAL A 275 3.37 -14.44 -3.51
C VAL A 275 4.32 -13.46 -4.19
N PHE A 276 3.95 -12.19 -4.22
CA PHE A 276 4.79 -11.11 -4.73
C PHE A 276 4.93 -10.01 -3.68
N PHE A 277 6.16 -9.58 -3.43
CA PHE A 277 6.39 -8.35 -2.69
C PHE A 277 6.10 -7.14 -3.60
N MET A 278 5.50 -6.10 -3.03
CA MET A 278 5.13 -4.89 -3.80
C MET A 278 6.29 -3.91 -3.98
N ASP A 279 7.44 -4.22 -3.38
CA ASP A 279 8.68 -3.44 -3.52
C ASP A 279 9.89 -4.37 -3.59
N THR A 280 10.60 -4.34 -4.71
CA THR A 280 11.76 -5.20 -4.95
C THR A 280 12.99 -4.79 -4.15
N GLY A 281 13.12 -3.50 -3.80
CA GLY A 281 14.18 -3.03 -2.93
C GLY A 281 14.05 -3.57 -1.50
N LEU A 282 12.81 -3.68 -1.00
CA LEU A 282 12.54 -4.35 0.27
C LEU A 282 12.92 -5.83 0.21
N VAL A 283 12.64 -6.53 -0.90
CA VAL A 283 13.09 -7.91 -1.09
C VAL A 283 14.60 -8.00 -1.01
N CYS A 284 15.33 -7.18 -1.80
CA CYS A 284 16.79 -7.16 -1.78
C CYS A 284 17.36 -6.93 -0.38
N TYR A 285 16.76 -6.01 0.38
CA TYR A 285 17.17 -5.75 1.77
C TYR A 285 16.93 -6.97 2.67
N LEU A 286 15.74 -7.58 2.61
CA LEU A 286 15.39 -8.72 3.47
C LEU A 286 16.25 -9.97 3.21
N VAL A 287 16.64 -10.22 1.95
CA VAL A 287 17.51 -11.34 1.58
C VAL A 287 19.00 -11.02 1.66
N GLY A 288 19.37 -9.78 2.02
CA GLY A 288 20.76 -9.36 2.21
C GLY A 288 21.54 -9.11 0.91
N TRP A 289 20.86 -8.76 -0.18
CA TRP A 289 21.49 -8.43 -1.45
C TRP A 289 21.89 -6.95 -1.48
N SER A 290 23.16 -6.68 -1.17
CA SER A 290 23.68 -5.35 -0.87
C SER A 290 23.86 -4.42 -2.08
N ASN A 291 23.80 -4.93 -3.30
CA ASN A 291 23.96 -4.13 -4.51
C ASN A 291 23.29 -4.78 -5.73
N ARG A 292 23.14 -4.00 -6.81
CA ARG A 292 22.48 -4.44 -8.06
C ARG A 292 23.15 -5.64 -8.74
N THR A 293 24.49 -5.75 -8.62
CA THR A 293 25.22 -6.87 -9.25
C THR A 293 24.90 -8.18 -8.53
N VAL A 294 24.79 -8.16 -7.21
CA VAL A 294 24.36 -9.31 -6.42
C VAL A 294 22.91 -9.68 -6.75
N ALA A 295 22.03 -8.69 -6.87
CA ALA A 295 20.63 -8.92 -7.24
C ALA A 295 20.49 -9.53 -8.64
N MET A 296 21.26 -9.03 -9.62
CA MET A 296 21.24 -9.51 -11.01
C MET A 296 21.74 -10.96 -11.15
N ASN A 297 22.77 -11.34 -10.39
CA ASN A 297 23.41 -12.64 -10.47
C ASN A 297 22.96 -13.63 -9.38
N GLY A 298 22.07 -13.22 -8.49
CA GLY A 298 21.58 -14.04 -7.39
C GLY A 298 20.69 -15.19 -7.85
N ALA A 299 20.58 -16.24 -7.03
CA ALA A 299 19.83 -17.47 -7.35
C ALA A 299 18.35 -17.21 -7.69
N MET A 300 17.74 -16.17 -7.13
CA MET A 300 16.33 -15.80 -7.37
C MET A 300 16.17 -14.57 -8.26
N SER A 301 17.17 -14.22 -9.08
CA SER A 301 17.13 -13.04 -9.95
C SER A 301 15.94 -13.06 -10.93
N GLY A 302 15.59 -14.22 -11.47
CA GLY A 302 14.41 -14.39 -12.34
C GLY A 302 13.10 -14.10 -11.60
N SER A 303 12.91 -14.64 -10.38
CA SER A 303 11.73 -14.38 -9.54
C SER A 303 11.67 -12.92 -9.09
N LEU A 304 12.81 -12.29 -8.81
CA LEU A 304 12.88 -10.87 -8.48
C LEU A 304 12.52 -9.98 -9.69
N PHE A 305 12.97 -10.36 -10.88
CA PHE A 305 12.59 -9.67 -12.13
C PHE A 305 11.08 -9.84 -12.42
N GLU A 306 10.51 -11.05 -12.25
CA GLU A 306 9.05 -11.27 -12.34
C GLU A 306 8.29 -10.41 -11.31
N THR A 307 8.82 -10.27 -10.11
CA THR A 307 8.22 -9.42 -9.06
C THR A 307 8.22 -7.93 -9.43
N PHE A 308 9.24 -7.50 -10.18
CA PHE A 308 9.35 -6.11 -10.64
C PHE A 308 8.34 -5.77 -11.75
N LEU A 309 8.01 -6.73 -12.63
CA LEU A 309 7.07 -6.55 -13.75
C LEU A 309 5.62 -6.40 -13.28
#